data_d2a1f95c8e7af6530d195ef264a546b7
#
_entry.id   d2a1f95c8e7af6530d195ef264a546b7
#
_cell.length_a   1.000
_cell.length_b   1.000
_cell.length_c   1.000
_cell.angle_alpha   90.00
_cell.angle_beta   90.00
_cell.angle_gamma   90.00
#
_symmetry.space_group_name_H-M   'P 1'
#
loop_
_entity.id
_entity.type
_entity.pdbx_description
1 polymer ?
#
loop_
_entity_poly.entity_id
_entity_poly.type
_entity_poly.pdbx_seq_one_letter_code
_entity_poly.pdbx_strand_id
1 'polypeptide(L)'
;MRQRKLVIIILAMGLGLAGSAQEKAKIKHAPPSNSDPASGVEMYRTYCAVCHGLDGKGNGPAASVFNTRPADLTTLAKKHGGKFPTAEVATELKSVYQAPHGSQEMPIWGESFSEISPKGEAIGTLRIANIVKYIASLQVK
;
A
#
# COMPACT_ATOMS: atom_id res chain seq x y z
N MET A 1 2.02 69.54 42.62
CA MET A 1 2.45 68.13 42.73
C MET A 1 1.73 67.33 41.67
N ARG A 2 2.51 66.90 40.66
CA ARG A 2 1.99 66.31 39.40
C ARG A 2 2.10 64.78 39.46
N GLN A 3 0.97 64.11 39.62
CA GLN A 3 0.90 62.64 39.60
C GLN A 3 1.06 62.15 38.15
N ARG A 4 2.16 61.51 37.86
CA ARG A 4 2.38 60.80 36.58
C ARG A 4 1.77 59.40 36.67
N LYS A 5 0.66 59.21 35.97
CA LYS A 5 0.03 57.89 35.78
C LYS A 5 0.85 57.07 34.77
N LEU A 6 1.48 56.03 35.24
CA LEU A 6 2.22 55.07 34.42
C LEU A 6 1.17 54.10 33.82
N VAL A 7 1.00 54.16 32.52
CA VAL A 7 0.15 53.21 31.78
C VAL A 7 1.02 52.06 31.33
N ILE A 8 0.88 50.91 31.97
CA ILE A 8 1.55 49.66 31.57
C ILE A 8 0.68 48.99 30.49
N ILE A 9 1.14 49.04 29.25
CA ILE A 9 0.56 48.29 28.12
C ILE A 9 1.15 46.88 28.15
N ILE A 10 0.35 45.89 28.60
CA ILE A 10 0.69 44.47 28.51
C ILE A 10 0.35 44.02 27.09
N LEU A 11 1.39 43.88 26.28
CA LEU A 11 1.28 43.28 24.94
C LEU A 11 1.23 41.75 25.09
N ALA A 12 0.01 41.18 25.09
CA ALA A 12 -0.16 39.72 25.09
C ALA A 12 0.16 39.18 23.69
N MET A 13 1.36 38.66 23.51
CA MET A 13 1.76 37.89 22.34
C MET A 13 1.06 36.53 22.38
N GLY A 14 -0.09 36.43 21.70
CA GLY A 14 -0.76 35.16 21.47
C GLY A 14 0.03 34.33 20.46
N LEU A 15 0.81 33.36 20.96
CA LEU A 15 1.46 32.33 20.13
C LEU A 15 0.35 31.37 19.66
N GLY A 16 -0.19 31.62 18.48
CA GLY A 16 -1.11 30.70 17.81
C GLY A 16 -0.34 29.44 17.37
N LEU A 17 -0.50 28.33 18.13
CA LEU A 17 -0.15 27.01 17.62
C LEU A 17 -1.09 26.67 16.46
N ALA A 18 -0.65 26.93 15.24
CA ALA A 18 -1.28 26.37 14.04
C ALA A 18 -1.01 24.86 14.06
N GLY A 19 -1.90 24.11 14.69
CA GLY A 19 -1.93 22.64 14.58
C GLY A 19 -2.24 22.28 13.13
N SER A 20 -1.24 21.82 12.38
CA SER A 20 -1.43 21.22 11.07
C SER A 20 -2.26 19.95 11.27
N ALA A 21 -3.58 20.03 11.11
CA ALA A 21 -4.42 18.87 11.00
C ALA A 21 -4.03 18.15 9.71
N GLN A 22 -3.27 17.08 9.84
CA GLN A 22 -2.90 16.20 8.74
C GLN A 22 -4.19 15.49 8.29
N GLU A 23 -4.78 15.98 7.20
CA GLU A 23 -5.96 15.39 6.60
C GLU A 23 -5.60 13.97 6.13
N LYS A 24 -6.20 12.95 6.78
CA LYS A 24 -6.01 11.55 6.38
C LYS A 24 -6.48 11.40 4.94
N ALA A 25 -5.57 10.99 4.06
CA ALA A 25 -5.86 10.74 2.66
C ALA A 25 -7.02 9.74 2.54
N LYS A 26 -8.14 10.19 1.96
CA LYS A 26 -9.30 9.35 1.73
C LYS A 26 -9.06 8.51 0.48
N ILE A 27 -8.79 7.22 0.65
CA ILE A 27 -8.61 6.29 -0.48
C ILE A 27 -9.94 6.18 -1.21
N LYS A 28 -10.00 6.71 -2.44
CA LYS A 28 -11.13 6.45 -3.34
C LYS A 28 -10.94 5.06 -3.94
N HIS A 29 -11.83 4.13 -3.61
CA HIS A 29 -11.91 2.87 -4.33
C HIS A 29 -12.33 3.16 -5.77
N ALA A 30 -11.38 3.19 -6.68
CA ALA A 30 -11.67 3.15 -8.11
C ALA A 30 -11.97 1.69 -8.49
N PRO A 31 -12.96 1.44 -9.36
CA PRO A 31 -13.16 0.10 -9.88
C PRO A 31 -11.87 -0.36 -10.56
N PRO A 32 -11.54 -1.67 -10.50
CA PRO A 32 -10.35 -2.20 -11.12
C PRO A 32 -10.31 -1.81 -12.59
N SER A 33 -9.24 -1.17 -13.04
CA SER A 33 -9.05 -0.82 -14.44
C SER A 33 -8.85 -2.09 -15.26
N ASN A 34 -9.20 -2.05 -16.56
CA ASN A 34 -8.95 -3.15 -17.51
C ASN A 34 -7.44 -3.24 -17.83
N SER A 35 -6.64 -3.68 -16.86
CA SER A 35 -5.23 -3.98 -17.08
C SER A 35 -5.06 -5.26 -17.89
N ASP A 36 -4.03 -5.33 -18.74
CA ASP A 36 -3.71 -6.53 -19.49
C ASP A 36 -3.39 -7.71 -18.54
N PRO A 37 -4.16 -8.81 -18.59
CA PRO A 37 -3.92 -9.99 -17.75
C PRO A 37 -2.55 -10.64 -17.99
N ALA A 38 -1.94 -10.42 -19.17
CA ALA A 38 -0.62 -10.96 -19.50
C ALA A 38 0.53 -10.10 -18.97
N SER A 39 0.28 -8.84 -18.59
CA SER A 39 1.30 -7.91 -18.12
C SER A 39 1.37 -7.85 -16.59
N GLY A 40 2.26 -8.67 -15.99
CA GLY A 40 2.48 -8.63 -14.54
C GLY A 40 2.95 -7.28 -14.03
N VAL A 41 3.75 -6.55 -14.80
CA VAL A 41 4.23 -5.20 -14.44
C VAL A 41 3.10 -4.18 -14.44
N GLU A 42 2.21 -4.22 -15.44
CA GLU A 42 1.06 -3.31 -15.50
C GLU A 42 0.10 -3.55 -14.35
N MET A 43 -0.24 -4.81 -14.10
CA MET A 43 -1.10 -5.19 -12.98
C MET A 43 -0.49 -4.82 -11.64
N TYR A 44 0.81 -5.04 -11.44
CA TYR A 44 1.49 -4.63 -10.22
C TYR A 44 1.40 -3.11 -10.01
N ARG A 45 1.67 -2.33 -11.05
CA ARG A 45 1.57 -0.86 -10.98
C ARG A 45 0.16 -0.40 -10.67
N THR A 46 -0.84 -1.06 -11.23
CA THR A 46 -2.25 -0.69 -11.08
C THR A 46 -2.81 -1.05 -9.70
N TYR A 47 -2.47 -2.23 -9.18
CA TYR A 47 -3.16 -2.78 -8.01
C TYR A 47 -2.28 -2.85 -6.76
N CYS A 48 -0.98 -3.04 -6.90
CA CYS A 48 -0.06 -3.31 -5.79
C CYS A 48 0.78 -2.10 -5.39
N ALA A 49 1.24 -1.31 -6.38
CA ALA A 49 2.19 -0.24 -6.15
C ALA A 49 1.66 0.90 -5.27
N VAL A 50 0.33 1.09 -5.20
CA VAL A 50 -0.30 2.10 -4.33
C VAL A 50 0.06 1.88 -2.85
N CYS A 51 0.26 0.63 -2.44
CA CYS A 51 0.67 0.25 -1.08
C CYS A 51 2.14 -0.17 -1.03
N HIS A 52 2.57 -1.06 -1.94
CA HIS A 52 3.91 -1.64 -1.91
C HIS A 52 5.00 -0.79 -2.57
N GLY A 53 4.65 0.32 -3.22
CA GLY A 53 5.58 1.17 -3.98
C GLY A 53 5.92 0.60 -5.35
N LEU A 54 6.37 1.46 -6.27
CA LEU A 54 6.80 1.06 -7.60
C LEU A 54 8.03 0.14 -7.58
N ASP A 55 8.84 0.27 -6.53
CA ASP A 55 10.05 -0.50 -6.28
C ASP A 55 9.83 -1.73 -5.39
N GLY A 56 8.61 -1.96 -4.91
CA GLY A 56 8.23 -3.10 -4.09
C GLY A 56 8.61 -3.03 -2.62
N LYS A 57 9.10 -1.88 -2.11
CA LYS A 57 9.65 -1.75 -0.74
C LYS A 57 8.64 -1.39 0.35
N GLY A 58 7.35 -1.44 0.07
CA GLY A 58 6.31 -1.10 1.04
C GLY A 58 6.23 0.40 1.34
N ASN A 59 6.63 1.25 0.41
CA ASN A 59 6.69 2.71 0.53
C ASN A 59 5.70 3.42 -0.42
N GLY A 60 4.66 2.74 -0.87
CA GLY A 60 3.65 3.32 -1.74
C GLY A 60 2.90 4.49 -1.09
N PRO A 61 2.24 5.33 -1.90
CA PRO A 61 1.57 6.55 -1.40
C PRO A 61 0.49 6.25 -0.36
N ALA A 62 -0.12 5.07 -0.37
CA ALA A 62 -1.09 4.67 0.65
C ALA A 62 -0.45 3.99 1.88
N ALA A 63 0.85 3.74 1.90
CA ALA A 63 1.50 3.00 2.99
C ALA A 63 1.31 3.65 4.37
N SER A 64 1.20 4.98 4.42
CA SER A 64 1.05 5.74 5.67
C SER A 64 -0.33 5.66 6.33
N VAL A 65 -1.36 5.16 5.62
CA VAL A 65 -2.71 5.03 6.18
C VAL A 65 -2.94 3.71 6.91
N PHE A 66 -2.02 2.75 6.76
CA PHE A 66 -2.11 1.44 7.40
C PHE A 66 -1.44 1.44 8.77
N ASN A 67 -2.00 0.65 9.69
CA ASN A 67 -1.41 0.45 11.02
C ASN A 67 -0.11 -0.37 10.93
N THR A 68 -0.05 -1.31 9.99
CA THR A 68 1.13 -2.11 9.70
C THR A 68 1.65 -1.74 8.32
N ARG A 69 2.92 -1.38 8.25
CA ARG A 69 3.55 -1.02 6.98
C ARG A 69 3.45 -2.19 5.98
N PRO A 70 3.08 -1.93 4.71
CA PRO A 70 3.11 -2.95 3.67
C PRO A 70 4.48 -3.62 3.56
N ALA A 71 4.47 -4.93 3.33
CA ALA A 71 5.70 -5.72 3.27
C ALA A 71 6.64 -5.25 2.15
N ASP A 72 7.95 -5.30 2.42
CA ASP A 72 8.98 -5.20 1.39
C ASP A 72 9.02 -6.51 0.60
N LEU A 73 8.49 -6.45 -0.63
CA LEU A 73 8.37 -7.57 -1.54
C LEU A 73 9.72 -7.94 -2.19
N THR A 74 10.73 -7.08 -2.12
CA THR A 74 12.03 -7.31 -2.76
C THR A 74 12.92 -8.27 -1.97
N THR A 75 12.59 -8.55 -0.72
CA THR A 75 13.39 -9.36 0.21
C THR A 75 12.82 -10.76 0.47
N LEU A 76 11.76 -11.16 -0.22
CA LEU A 76 11.10 -12.43 0.02
C LEU A 76 12.01 -13.63 -0.20
N ALA A 77 12.80 -13.64 -1.28
CA ALA A 77 13.77 -14.72 -1.51
C ALA A 77 14.80 -14.79 -0.38
N LYS A 78 15.32 -13.66 0.09
CA LYS A 78 16.28 -13.61 1.20
C LYS A 78 15.71 -14.21 2.48
N LYS A 79 14.43 -13.90 2.80
CA LYS A 79 13.73 -14.43 3.97
C LYS A 79 13.45 -15.94 3.87
N HIS A 80 13.48 -16.50 2.65
CA HIS A 80 13.23 -17.91 2.35
C HIS A 80 14.50 -18.63 1.85
N GLY A 81 15.63 -18.38 2.48
CA GLY A 81 16.88 -19.10 2.19
C GLY A 81 17.45 -18.89 0.79
N GLY A 82 17.16 -17.75 0.16
CA GLY A 82 17.64 -17.40 -1.19
C GLY A 82 16.71 -17.85 -2.33
N LYS A 83 15.59 -18.53 -2.03
CA LYS A 83 14.63 -18.99 -3.02
C LYS A 83 13.32 -18.22 -2.89
N PHE A 84 12.85 -17.65 -4.00
CA PHE A 84 11.57 -16.95 -4.01
C PHE A 84 10.40 -17.93 -3.75
N PRO A 85 9.51 -17.64 -2.76
CA PRO A 85 8.45 -18.55 -2.34
C PRO A 85 7.20 -18.41 -3.25
N THR A 86 7.32 -18.83 -4.51
CA THR A 86 6.28 -18.64 -5.55
C THR A 86 4.91 -19.13 -5.13
N ALA A 87 4.81 -20.33 -4.55
CA ALA A 87 3.54 -20.95 -4.18
C ALA A 87 2.88 -20.20 -3.00
N GLU A 88 3.68 -19.79 -2.02
CA GLU A 88 3.24 -19.02 -0.87
C GLU A 88 2.67 -17.67 -1.31
N VAL A 89 3.43 -16.90 -2.11
CA VAL A 89 2.96 -15.60 -2.64
C VAL A 89 1.70 -15.75 -3.48
N ALA A 90 1.59 -16.80 -4.29
CA ALA A 90 0.38 -17.07 -5.06
C ALA A 90 -0.83 -17.39 -4.18
N THR A 91 -0.61 -18.13 -3.09
CA THR A 91 -1.64 -18.45 -2.11
C THR A 91 -2.12 -17.22 -1.39
N GLU A 92 -1.20 -16.37 -0.96
CA GLU A 92 -1.53 -15.11 -0.27
C GLU A 92 -2.38 -14.16 -1.11
N LEU A 93 -2.08 -14.06 -2.40
CA LEU A 93 -2.89 -13.25 -3.33
C LEU A 93 -4.29 -13.84 -3.56
N LYS A 94 -4.48 -15.14 -3.38
CA LYS A 94 -5.76 -15.84 -3.59
C LYS A 94 -6.62 -15.94 -2.33
N SER A 95 -5.99 -15.98 -1.15
CA SER A 95 -6.63 -16.49 0.05
C SER A 95 -7.39 -15.43 0.85
N VAL A 96 -8.61 -15.83 1.27
CA VAL A 96 -9.45 -15.11 2.25
C VAL A 96 -9.02 -15.41 3.70
N TYR A 97 -8.23 -16.47 3.93
CA TYR A 97 -8.21 -17.12 5.24
C TYR A 97 -6.93 -17.01 6.05
N GLN A 98 -5.87 -16.46 5.53
CA GLN A 98 -4.62 -16.47 6.29
C GLN A 98 -3.98 -15.10 6.30
N ALA A 99 -3.78 -14.54 7.46
CA ALA A 99 -2.91 -13.40 7.68
C ALA A 99 -1.53 -13.83 8.20
N PRO A 100 -0.66 -14.52 7.45
CA PRO A 100 0.74 -14.59 7.80
C PRO A 100 1.46 -13.29 7.49
N HIS A 101 0.84 -12.38 6.72
CA HIS A 101 1.42 -11.08 6.36
C HIS A 101 1.17 -9.97 7.38
N GLY A 102 0.60 -10.28 8.54
CA GLY A 102 0.50 -9.34 9.64
C GLY A 102 -0.56 -8.23 9.49
N SER A 103 -1.32 -8.15 8.41
CA SER A 103 -2.44 -7.22 8.32
C SER A 103 -3.57 -7.75 7.46
N GLN A 104 -4.81 -7.60 7.96
CA GLN A 104 -6.05 -7.86 7.22
C GLN A 104 -6.37 -6.73 6.22
N GLU A 105 -5.45 -5.80 6.03
CA GLU A 105 -5.68 -4.59 5.25
C GLU A 105 -5.34 -4.79 3.76
N MET A 106 -4.65 -5.89 3.41
CA MET A 106 -4.37 -6.24 2.03
C MET A 106 -5.61 -6.84 1.35
N PRO A 107 -6.04 -6.33 0.19
CA PRO A 107 -7.19 -6.88 -0.52
C PRO A 107 -6.98 -8.32 -0.97
N ILE A 108 -8.08 -9.09 -1.04
CA ILE A 108 -8.09 -10.45 -1.58
C ILE A 108 -8.20 -10.36 -3.09
N TRP A 109 -7.09 -10.59 -3.76
CA TRP A 109 -7.00 -10.39 -5.21
C TRP A 109 -7.60 -11.54 -6.02
N GLY A 110 -7.64 -12.78 -5.46
CA GLY A 110 -8.19 -13.94 -6.16
C GLY A 110 -9.64 -13.76 -6.61
N GLU A 111 -10.49 -13.34 -5.69
CA GLU A 111 -11.90 -13.04 -5.94
C GLU A 111 -12.04 -11.84 -6.87
N SER A 112 -11.41 -10.72 -6.50
CA SER A 112 -11.48 -9.49 -7.29
C SER A 112 -11.04 -9.67 -8.74
N PHE A 113 -9.97 -10.43 -9.00
CA PHE A 113 -9.51 -10.69 -10.36
C PHE A 113 -10.40 -11.66 -11.14
N SER A 114 -11.09 -12.56 -10.44
CA SER A 114 -12.08 -13.44 -11.07
C SER A 114 -13.33 -12.67 -11.50
N GLU A 115 -13.81 -11.76 -10.66
CA GLU A 115 -14.99 -10.94 -10.94
C GLU A 115 -14.81 -9.99 -12.12
N ILE A 116 -13.65 -9.33 -12.23
CA ILE A 116 -13.36 -8.37 -13.33
C ILE A 116 -12.93 -9.05 -14.63
N SER A 117 -12.86 -10.37 -14.66
CA SER A 117 -12.34 -11.10 -15.82
C SER A 117 -13.45 -11.73 -16.64
N PRO A 118 -13.51 -11.50 -17.98
CA PRO A 118 -14.57 -12.05 -18.83
C PRO A 118 -14.68 -13.58 -18.82
N LYS A 119 -13.60 -14.28 -18.47
CA LYS A 119 -13.53 -15.74 -18.33
C LYS A 119 -13.36 -16.18 -16.87
N GLY A 120 -13.75 -15.33 -15.91
CA GLY A 120 -13.78 -15.63 -14.50
C GLY A 120 -12.44 -16.14 -13.94
N GLU A 121 -12.51 -17.25 -13.20
CA GLU A 121 -11.38 -17.82 -12.45
C GLU A 121 -10.13 -18.12 -13.27
N ALA A 122 -10.28 -18.56 -14.53
CA ALA A 122 -9.12 -18.89 -15.37
C ALA A 122 -8.23 -17.66 -15.64
N ILE A 123 -8.84 -16.53 -15.96
CA ILE A 123 -8.10 -15.27 -16.17
C ILE A 123 -7.65 -14.68 -14.83
N GLY A 124 -8.44 -14.80 -13.76
CA GLY A 124 -8.03 -14.41 -12.41
C GLY A 124 -6.75 -15.12 -11.98
N THR A 125 -6.68 -16.44 -12.21
CA THR A 125 -5.47 -17.25 -11.94
C THR A 125 -4.27 -16.81 -12.79
N LEU A 126 -4.47 -16.53 -14.08
CA LEU A 126 -3.43 -16.02 -14.96
C LEU A 126 -2.88 -14.66 -14.46
N ARG A 127 -3.75 -13.76 -14.06
CA ARG A 127 -3.36 -12.46 -13.47
C ARG A 127 -2.45 -12.64 -12.26
N ILE A 128 -2.85 -13.50 -11.33
CA ILE A 128 -2.04 -13.79 -10.14
C ILE A 128 -0.68 -14.38 -10.53
N ALA A 129 -0.64 -15.36 -11.42
CA ALA A 129 0.62 -15.97 -11.86
C ALA A 129 1.59 -14.94 -12.46
N ASN A 130 1.10 -14.01 -13.28
CA ASN A 130 1.91 -12.96 -13.89
C ASN A 130 2.37 -11.90 -12.87
N ILE A 131 1.55 -11.52 -11.89
CA ILE A 131 1.96 -10.66 -10.77
C ILE A 131 3.07 -11.33 -9.96
N VAL A 132 2.89 -12.61 -9.60
CA VAL A 132 3.90 -13.40 -8.84
C VAL A 132 5.22 -13.45 -9.60
N LYS A 133 5.19 -13.70 -10.91
CA LYS A 133 6.38 -13.68 -11.77
C LYS A 133 7.07 -12.32 -11.77
N TYR A 134 6.30 -11.23 -11.80
CA TYR A 134 6.87 -9.89 -11.73
C TYR A 134 7.50 -9.63 -10.35
N ILE A 135 6.84 -9.98 -9.24
CA ILE A 135 7.40 -9.84 -7.89
C ILE A 135 8.70 -10.66 -7.76
N ALA A 136 8.74 -11.87 -8.34
CA ALA A 136 9.97 -12.66 -8.38
C ALA A 136 11.12 -11.96 -9.09
N SER A 137 10.85 -11.13 -10.09
CA SER A 137 11.88 -10.36 -10.80
C SER A 137 12.41 -9.16 -10.00
N LEU A 138 11.69 -8.73 -8.96
CA LEU A 138 12.09 -7.62 -8.08
C LEU A 138 13.08 -8.05 -6.97
N GLN A 139 13.36 -9.35 -6.82
CA GLN A 139 14.15 -9.84 -5.69
C GLN A 139 15.58 -9.28 -5.71
N VAL A 140 15.99 -8.71 -4.57
CA VAL A 140 17.40 -8.34 -4.36
C VAL A 140 18.23 -9.59 -4.11
N LYS A 141 19.44 -9.60 -4.65
CA LYS A 141 20.41 -10.70 -4.47
C LYS A 141 21.11 -10.61 -3.12
#